data_6363d6b8208cf4b205b6caec7d6e646d
#
_entry.id   6363d6b8208cf4b205b6caec7d6e646d
#
_cell.length_a   1.000
_cell.length_b   1.000
_cell.length_c   1.000
_cell.angle_alpha   90.00
_cell.angle_beta   90.00
_cell.angle_gamma   90.00
#
_symmetry.space_group_name_H-M   'P 1'
#
loop_
_entity.id
_entity.type
_entity.pdbx_description
1 polymer ?
#
loop_
_entity_poly.entity_id
_entity_poly.type
_entity_poly.pdbx_seq_one_letter_code
_entity_poly.pdbx_strand_id
1 'polypeptide(L)'
;MLTSKDFSGILTQGGTILGTSRQPFKLMRVPDANGLDKVEAMKQTYYKLCLDCLVILGGNGTQKTANLLREEGLNIIHLPKTIDNDIYGTDMTFGFQSAVNIATNAIDCIHTTATSHGRVFIVEIMGHKVGSLTLHAGIAGGADIILIPEIPYDIKKVCAAIEKRNKAGKRSVSYTH
;
A
#
# COMPACT_ATOMS: atom_id res chain seq x y z
N MET A 1 12.89 17.75 18.44
CA MET A 1 14.04 17.20 17.72
C MET A 1 14.25 15.78 18.20
N LEU A 2 14.36 14.80 17.31
CA LEU A 2 14.58 13.40 17.69
C LEU A 2 16.07 13.17 18.00
N THR A 3 16.32 12.27 18.96
CA THR A 3 17.67 11.89 19.41
C THR A 3 17.92 10.40 19.16
N SER A 4 19.15 9.93 19.28
CA SER A 4 19.48 8.51 19.15
C SER A 4 18.66 7.60 20.06
N LYS A 5 18.19 8.10 21.20
CA LYS A 5 17.33 7.33 22.12
C LYS A 5 15.94 7.08 21.55
N ASP A 6 15.42 8.00 20.75
CA ASP A 6 14.09 7.88 20.13
C ASP A 6 14.06 6.82 19.01
N PHE A 7 15.23 6.44 18.48
CA PHE A 7 15.38 5.40 17.47
C PHE A 7 15.72 4.01 18.01
N SER A 8 15.96 3.90 19.32
CA SER A 8 16.30 2.62 19.92
C SER A 8 15.07 1.71 19.97
N GLY A 9 15.20 0.49 19.43
CA GLY A 9 14.16 -0.54 19.51
C GLY A 9 12.97 -0.37 18.56
N ILE A 10 12.99 0.59 17.61
CA ILE A 10 11.84 0.84 16.71
C ILE A 10 11.84 -0.02 15.45
N LEU A 11 12.92 -0.74 15.13
CA LEU A 11 13.04 -1.49 13.87
C LEU A 11 11.98 -2.58 13.69
N THR A 12 11.48 -3.14 14.79
CA THR A 12 10.46 -4.19 14.79
C THR A 12 9.06 -3.67 15.10
N GLN A 13 8.92 -2.36 15.31
CA GLN A 13 7.63 -1.74 15.60
C GLN A 13 6.93 -1.30 14.31
N GLY A 14 5.62 -1.58 14.23
CA GLY A 14 4.78 -1.07 13.14
C GLY A 14 4.40 0.40 13.35
N GLY A 15 3.94 1.03 12.29
CA GLY A 15 3.52 2.43 12.30
C GLY A 15 4.66 3.42 12.15
N THR A 16 4.55 4.57 12.79
CA THR A 16 5.54 5.65 12.72
C THR A 16 5.61 6.45 14.01
N ILE A 17 6.81 6.75 14.47
CA ILE A 17 7.05 7.67 15.60
C ILE A 17 6.84 9.14 15.23
N LEU A 18 6.82 9.46 13.92
CA LEU A 18 6.64 10.83 13.41
C LEU A 18 5.17 11.22 13.29
N GLY A 19 4.24 10.28 13.44
CA GLY A 19 2.84 10.47 13.13
C GLY A 19 2.58 10.54 11.61
N THR A 20 1.32 10.71 11.26
CA THR A 20 0.89 10.83 9.85
C THR A 20 -0.16 11.91 9.71
N SER A 21 -0.22 12.52 8.54
CA SER A 21 -1.28 13.44 8.16
C SER A 21 -1.69 13.21 6.71
N ARG A 22 -3.00 13.23 6.45
CA ARG A 22 -3.53 13.22 5.08
C ARG A 22 -3.77 14.65 4.62
N GLN A 23 -2.92 15.13 3.72
CA GLN A 23 -3.10 16.41 3.05
C GLN A 23 -3.47 16.17 1.60
N PRO A 24 -4.73 16.41 1.19
CA PRO A 24 -5.13 16.24 -0.19
C PRO A 24 -4.31 17.15 -1.11
N PHE A 25 -3.67 16.58 -2.13
CA PHE A 25 -2.84 17.32 -3.06
C PHE A 25 -3.55 18.55 -3.66
N LYS A 26 -4.86 18.40 -3.98
CA LYS A 26 -5.68 19.48 -4.53
C LYS A 26 -5.82 20.70 -3.60
N LEU A 27 -5.60 20.51 -2.28
CA LEU A 27 -5.71 21.59 -1.29
C LEU A 27 -4.38 22.19 -0.90
N MET A 28 -3.27 21.79 -1.53
CA MET A 28 -1.93 22.29 -1.18
C MET A 28 -1.77 23.79 -1.48
N ARG A 29 -2.38 24.29 -2.54
CA ARG A 29 -2.35 25.69 -2.95
C ARG A 29 -3.63 26.47 -2.62
N VAL A 30 -4.50 25.90 -1.79
CA VAL A 30 -5.69 26.62 -1.30
C VAL A 30 -5.29 27.40 -0.05
N PRO A 31 -5.39 28.73 -0.06
CA PRO A 31 -5.06 29.55 1.10
C PRO A 31 -5.93 29.21 2.31
N ASP A 32 -5.35 29.28 3.49
CA ASP A 32 -6.07 29.19 4.75
C ASP A 32 -6.77 30.52 5.11
N ALA A 33 -7.37 30.61 6.31
CA ALA A 33 -8.03 31.80 6.79
C ALA A 33 -7.10 33.04 6.89
N ASN A 34 -5.77 32.84 6.92
CA ASN A 34 -4.77 33.88 6.97
C ASN A 34 -4.19 34.26 5.59
N GLY A 35 -4.73 33.64 4.52
CA GLY A 35 -4.26 33.84 3.16
C GLY A 35 -2.98 33.10 2.80
N LEU A 36 -2.50 32.18 3.65
CA LEU A 36 -1.28 31.41 3.45
C LEU A 36 -1.64 30.02 2.90
N ASP A 37 -1.08 29.63 1.77
CA ASP A 37 -1.20 28.26 1.28
C ASP A 37 -0.16 27.34 1.95
N LYS A 38 -0.43 26.03 1.89
CA LYS A 38 0.41 25.03 2.57
C LYS A 38 1.80 24.88 1.94
N VAL A 39 1.93 25.13 0.64
CA VAL A 39 3.23 25.09 -0.05
C VAL A 39 4.13 26.18 0.47
N GLU A 40 3.60 27.41 0.55
CA GLU A 40 4.36 28.55 1.06
C GLU A 40 4.69 28.38 2.56
N ALA A 41 3.75 27.86 3.36
CA ALA A 41 3.99 27.53 4.77
C ALA A 41 5.12 26.49 4.95
N MET A 42 5.16 25.47 4.09
CA MET A 42 6.23 24.46 4.09
C MET A 42 7.58 25.06 3.69
N LYS A 43 7.61 25.93 2.67
CA LYS A 43 8.83 26.65 2.25
C LYS A 43 9.37 27.51 3.37
N GLN A 44 8.53 28.33 3.99
CA GLN A 44 8.92 29.17 5.11
C GLN A 44 9.48 28.34 6.27
N THR A 45 8.86 27.20 6.57
CA THR A 45 9.34 26.29 7.61
C THR A 45 10.69 25.66 7.23
N TYR A 46 10.87 25.25 5.98
CA TYR A 46 12.11 24.69 5.46
C TYR A 46 13.28 25.67 5.65
N TYR A 47 13.11 26.90 5.21
CA TYR A 47 14.15 27.92 5.35
C TYR A 47 14.36 28.39 6.80
N LYS A 48 13.28 28.52 7.58
CA LYS A 48 13.36 28.88 9.01
C LYS A 48 14.16 27.90 9.84
N LEU A 49 14.03 26.59 9.49
CA LEU A 49 14.75 25.50 10.16
C LEU A 49 16.14 25.26 9.55
N CYS A 50 16.55 26.02 8.53
CA CYS A 50 17.82 25.88 7.81
C CYS A 50 18.05 24.43 7.35
N LEU A 51 17.01 23.79 6.77
CA LEU A 51 17.13 22.42 6.29
C LEU A 51 17.92 22.36 4.99
N ASP A 52 18.86 21.41 4.90
CA ASP A 52 19.61 21.13 3.67
C ASP A 52 18.82 20.24 2.71
N CYS A 53 17.98 19.39 3.25
CA CYS A 53 17.15 18.46 2.51
C CYS A 53 15.92 18.06 3.32
N LEU A 54 14.83 17.76 2.62
CA LEU A 54 13.62 17.16 3.23
C LEU A 54 13.39 15.76 2.66
N VAL A 55 13.50 14.75 3.50
CA VAL A 55 13.19 13.37 3.17
C VAL A 55 11.72 13.10 3.46
N ILE A 56 10.99 12.67 2.44
CA ILE A 56 9.53 12.48 2.51
C ILE A 56 9.20 11.01 2.27
N LEU A 57 8.54 10.37 3.24
CA LEU A 57 8.12 8.98 3.15
C LEU A 57 6.62 8.89 2.91
N GLY A 58 6.21 8.18 1.88
CA GLY A 58 4.78 7.99 1.63
C GLY A 58 4.44 7.42 0.27
N GLY A 59 3.13 7.26 0.02
CA GLY A 59 2.59 6.72 -1.20
C GLY A 59 2.42 7.77 -2.32
N ASN A 60 1.65 7.41 -3.34
CA ASN A 60 1.43 8.19 -4.56
C ASN A 60 0.97 9.64 -4.30
N GLY A 61 0.06 9.86 -3.34
CA GLY A 61 -0.36 11.23 -2.97
C GLY A 61 0.79 12.07 -2.40
N THR A 62 1.63 11.46 -1.59
CA THR A 62 2.82 12.10 -1.00
C THR A 62 3.88 12.39 -2.06
N GLN A 63 4.07 11.49 -3.04
CA GLN A 63 4.98 11.71 -4.17
C GLN A 63 4.60 12.96 -4.97
N LYS A 64 3.30 13.17 -5.22
CA LYS A 64 2.82 14.38 -5.90
C LYS A 64 3.16 15.66 -5.13
N THR A 65 3.00 15.62 -3.80
CA THR A 65 3.38 16.74 -2.94
C THR A 65 4.90 16.96 -2.93
N ALA A 66 5.68 15.87 -2.84
CA ALA A 66 7.14 15.93 -2.92
C ALA A 66 7.64 16.56 -4.23
N ASN A 67 7.04 16.17 -5.35
CA ASN A 67 7.36 16.73 -6.66
C ASN A 67 7.00 18.22 -6.75
N LEU A 68 5.83 18.61 -6.23
CA LEU A 68 5.43 20.02 -6.15
C LEU A 68 6.44 20.86 -5.35
N LEU A 69 6.87 20.39 -4.19
CA LEU A 69 7.86 21.10 -3.37
C LEU A 69 9.24 21.17 -4.05
N ARG A 70 9.63 20.13 -4.80
CA ARG A 70 10.85 20.16 -5.63
C ARG A 70 10.75 21.22 -6.74
N GLU A 71 9.60 21.33 -7.40
CA GLU A 71 9.34 22.35 -8.42
C GLU A 71 9.39 23.77 -7.85
N GLU A 72 9.08 23.92 -6.56
CA GLU A 72 9.23 25.18 -5.79
C GLU A 72 10.68 25.46 -5.36
N GLY A 73 11.63 24.63 -5.76
CA GLY A 73 13.06 24.85 -5.52
C GLY A 73 13.60 24.25 -4.22
N LEU A 74 12.81 23.43 -3.50
CA LEU A 74 13.31 22.75 -2.32
C LEU A 74 14.10 21.48 -2.69
N ASN A 75 15.12 21.15 -1.90
CA ASN A 75 15.85 19.90 -2.03
C ASN A 75 15.06 18.76 -1.39
N ILE A 76 14.46 17.91 -2.20
CA ILE A 76 13.52 16.89 -1.77
C ILE A 76 14.01 15.50 -2.19
N ILE A 77 13.95 14.54 -1.25
CA ILE A 77 14.12 13.10 -1.52
C ILE A 77 12.82 12.41 -1.12
N HIS A 78 12.19 11.71 -2.06
CA HIS A 78 11.00 10.92 -1.79
C HIS A 78 11.34 9.43 -1.67
N LEU A 79 10.91 8.80 -0.57
CA LEU A 79 11.01 7.36 -0.35
C LEU A 79 9.63 6.73 -0.55
N PRO A 80 9.46 5.85 -1.56
CA PRO A 80 8.15 5.30 -1.94
C PRO A 80 7.68 4.26 -0.91
N LYS A 81 6.87 4.68 0.06
CA LYS A 81 6.32 3.85 1.13
C LYS A 81 4.83 3.60 0.93
N THR A 82 4.50 2.43 0.43
CA THR A 82 3.13 1.91 0.30
C THR A 82 3.16 0.39 0.18
N ILE A 83 2.05 -0.26 0.50
CA ILE A 83 1.87 -1.70 0.28
C ILE A 83 1.36 -2.02 -1.12
N ASP A 84 0.86 -1.03 -1.87
CA ASP A 84 0.15 -1.24 -3.13
C ASP A 84 1.10 -1.47 -4.32
N ASN A 85 2.37 -1.07 -4.20
CA ASN A 85 3.37 -1.11 -5.27
C ASN A 85 2.93 -0.35 -6.54
N ASP A 86 2.26 0.81 -6.35
CA ASP A 86 1.61 1.59 -7.40
C ASP A 86 2.37 2.89 -7.76
N ILE A 87 3.63 3.03 -7.36
CA ILE A 87 4.42 4.24 -7.58
C ILE A 87 5.29 4.08 -8.82
N TYR A 88 5.05 4.94 -9.81
CA TYR A 88 5.85 4.98 -11.03
C TYR A 88 7.32 5.32 -10.76
N GLY A 89 8.23 4.61 -11.43
CA GLY A 89 9.68 4.84 -11.33
C GLY A 89 10.36 4.08 -10.20
N THR A 90 9.67 3.14 -9.57
CA THR A 90 10.28 2.20 -8.61
C THR A 90 9.83 0.77 -8.94
N ASP A 91 10.73 -0.19 -8.78
CA ASP A 91 10.42 -1.60 -8.99
C ASP A 91 9.63 -2.18 -7.81
N MET A 92 9.98 -1.75 -6.59
CA MET A 92 9.34 -2.20 -5.37
C MET A 92 9.25 -1.10 -4.33
N THR A 93 8.06 -0.92 -3.77
CA THR A 93 7.81 0.06 -2.71
C THR A 93 8.12 -0.52 -1.33
N PHE A 94 8.54 0.36 -0.41
CA PHE A 94 8.76 -0.02 1.00
C PHE A 94 7.43 -0.39 1.65
N GLY A 95 7.33 -1.63 2.10
CA GLY A 95 6.12 -2.20 2.69
C GLY A 95 5.41 -3.23 1.82
N PHE A 96 5.63 -3.25 0.49
CA PHE A 96 4.99 -4.21 -0.40
C PHE A 96 5.33 -5.66 -0.02
N GLN A 97 6.62 -6.01 0.08
CA GLN A 97 7.04 -7.37 0.43
C GLN A 97 6.55 -7.80 1.82
N SER A 98 6.56 -6.89 2.78
CA SER A 98 6.01 -7.16 4.11
C SER A 98 4.52 -7.49 4.06
N ALA A 99 3.76 -6.75 3.26
CA ALA A 99 2.34 -6.99 3.07
C ALA A 99 2.07 -8.32 2.33
N VAL A 100 2.87 -8.66 1.31
CA VAL A 100 2.79 -9.97 0.63
C VAL A 100 2.99 -11.10 1.63
N ASN A 101 4.01 -11.03 2.47
CA ASN A 101 4.29 -12.05 3.48
C ASN A 101 3.14 -12.21 4.47
N ILE A 102 2.58 -11.11 4.97
CA ILE A 102 1.45 -11.12 5.91
C ILE A 102 0.22 -11.73 5.24
N ALA A 103 -0.10 -11.32 4.02
CA ALA A 103 -1.23 -11.84 3.27
C ALA A 103 -1.08 -13.33 2.98
N THR A 104 0.12 -13.79 2.56
CA THR A 104 0.42 -15.20 2.32
C THR A 104 0.22 -16.03 3.59
N ASN A 105 0.75 -15.57 4.72
CA ASN A 105 0.57 -16.27 6.01
C ASN A 105 -0.93 -16.37 6.41
N ALA A 106 -1.71 -15.31 6.19
CA ALA A 106 -3.14 -15.34 6.45
C ALA A 106 -3.87 -16.36 5.54
N ILE A 107 -3.47 -16.44 4.28
CA ILE A 107 -3.95 -17.40 3.29
C ILE A 107 -3.66 -18.83 3.76
N ASP A 108 -2.45 -19.13 4.16
CA ASP A 108 -2.03 -20.45 4.64
C ASP A 108 -2.87 -20.92 5.85
N CYS A 109 -3.18 -19.99 6.77
CA CYS A 109 -4.07 -20.30 7.90
C CYS A 109 -5.49 -20.70 7.46
N ILE A 110 -5.96 -20.16 6.33
CA ILE A 110 -7.31 -20.43 5.80
C ILE A 110 -7.37 -21.76 5.05
N HIS A 111 -6.30 -22.18 4.39
CA HIS A 111 -6.25 -23.40 3.59
C HIS A 111 -6.67 -24.66 4.36
N THR A 112 -6.16 -24.84 5.56
CA THR A 112 -6.48 -26.01 6.41
C THR A 112 -7.96 -26.04 6.78
N THR A 113 -8.52 -24.88 7.13
CA THR A 113 -9.96 -24.72 7.44
C THR A 113 -10.84 -24.98 6.20
N ALA A 114 -10.47 -24.43 5.05
CA ALA A 114 -11.17 -24.63 3.79
C ALA A 114 -11.23 -26.11 3.44
N THR A 115 -10.09 -26.81 3.57
CA THR A 115 -9.98 -28.24 3.29
C THR A 115 -10.82 -29.07 4.26
N SER A 116 -10.80 -28.76 5.55
CA SER A 116 -11.53 -29.54 6.56
C SER A 116 -13.05 -29.41 6.45
N HIS A 117 -13.55 -28.19 6.15
CA HIS A 117 -14.99 -27.91 6.13
C HIS A 117 -15.63 -27.95 4.75
N GLY A 118 -14.86 -28.12 3.67
CA GLY A 118 -15.37 -28.13 2.30
C GLY A 118 -16.02 -26.81 1.88
N ARG A 119 -15.51 -25.70 2.39
CA ARG A 119 -16.03 -24.36 2.10
C ARG A 119 -15.17 -23.64 1.09
N VAL A 120 -15.80 -22.74 0.36
CA VAL A 120 -15.11 -21.73 -0.45
C VAL A 120 -14.88 -20.51 0.43
N PHE A 121 -13.63 -20.06 0.51
CA PHE A 121 -13.27 -18.83 1.19
C PHE A 121 -12.94 -17.77 0.15
N ILE A 122 -13.40 -16.56 0.39
CA ILE A 122 -13.07 -15.36 -0.38
C ILE A 122 -12.25 -14.48 0.54
N VAL A 123 -11.02 -14.16 0.14
CA VAL A 123 -10.12 -13.29 0.88
C VAL A 123 -9.97 -11.99 0.10
N GLU A 124 -10.40 -10.89 0.69
CA GLU A 124 -10.19 -9.56 0.15
C GLU A 124 -8.85 -9.02 0.62
N ILE A 125 -8.02 -8.60 -0.34
CA ILE A 125 -6.69 -8.04 -0.09
C ILE A 125 -6.66 -6.59 -0.58
N MET A 126 -6.10 -5.68 0.21
CA MET A 126 -5.94 -4.28 -0.17
C MET A 126 -5.02 -4.13 -1.38
N GLY A 127 -5.18 -3.04 -2.13
CA GLY A 127 -4.34 -2.74 -3.31
C GLY A 127 -4.75 -1.46 -4.02
N HIS A 128 -5.78 -0.76 -3.50
CA HIS A 128 -6.35 0.46 -4.08
C HIS A 128 -6.85 0.20 -5.51
N LYS A 129 -6.09 0.52 -6.55
CA LYS A 129 -6.46 0.32 -7.97
C LYS A 129 -5.56 -0.69 -8.67
N VAL A 130 -4.69 -1.36 -7.92
CA VAL A 130 -3.63 -2.23 -8.44
C VAL A 130 -3.69 -3.58 -7.73
N GLY A 131 -3.73 -4.65 -8.51
CA GLY A 131 -3.82 -6.03 -8.02
C GLY A 131 -2.47 -6.68 -7.67
N SER A 132 -1.36 -5.94 -7.66
CA SER A 132 -0.03 -6.50 -7.45
C SER A 132 0.07 -7.29 -6.14
N LEU A 133 -0.45 -6.75 -5.04
CA LEU A 133 -0.40 -7.42 -3.74
C LEU A 133 -1.22 -8.71 -3.74
N THR A 134 -2.44 -8.66 -4.28
CA THR A 134 -3.33 -9.82 -4.43
C THR A 134 -2.71 -10.90 -5.31
N LEU A 135 -2.10 -10.50 -6.42
CA LEU A 135 -1.46 -11.43 -7.36
C LEU A 135 -0.30 -12.18 -6.70
N HIS A 136 0.62 -11.45 -6.07
CA HIS A 136 1.79 -12.06 -5.43
C HIS A 136 1.42 -12.93 -4.24
N ALA A 137 0.56 -12.44 -3.36
CA ALA A 137 0.10 -13.21 -2.20
C ALA A 137 -0.74 -14.42 -2.61
N GLY A 138 -1.60 -14.28 -3.62
CA GLY A 138 -2.41 -15.37 -4.13
C GLY A 138 -1.59 -16.48 -4.78
N ILE A 139 -0.58 -16.13 -5.57
CA ILE A 139 0.35 -17.13 -6.17
C ILE A 139 1.16 -17.80 -5.06
N ALA A 140 1.74 -17.05 -4.14
CA ALA A 140 2.55 -17.57 -3.05
C ALA A 140 1.75 -18.47 -2.10
N GLY A 141 0.50 -18.09 -1.79
CA GLY A 141 -0.42 -18.86 -0.93
C GLY A 141 -1.20 -19.94 -1.64
N GLY A 142 -0.95 -20.20 -2.93
CA GLY A 142 -1.60 -21.28 -3.67
C GLY A 142 -3.10 -21.07 -3.94
N ALA A 143 -3.51 -19.83 -4.22
CA ALA A 143 -4.89 -19.50 -4.57
C ALA A 143 -5.36 -20.24 -5.81
N ASP A 144 -6.59 -20.74 -5.78
CA ASP A 144 -7.21 -21.41 -6.93
C ASP A 144 -7.69 -20.41 -7.99
N ILE A 145 -8.14 -19.24 -7.57
CA ILE A 145 -8.64 -18.16 -8.44
C ILE A 145 -8.14 -16.85 -7.86
N ILE A 146 -7.52 -16.04 -8.70
CA ILE A 146 -7.05 -14.70 -8.35
C ILE A 146 -7.76 -13.69 -9.25
N LEU A 147 -8.49 -12.75 -8.66
CA LEU A 147 -9.19 -11.70 -9.37
C LEU A 147 -8.49 -10.36 -9.07
N ILE A 148 -8.04 -9.68 -10.10
CA ILE A 148 -7.35 -8.39 -10.00
C ILE A 148 -8.02 -7.36 -10.91
N PRO A 149 -7.98 -6.07 -10.56
CA PRO A 149 -8.67 -5.03 -11.31
C PRO A 149 -8.14 -4.84 -12.74
N GLU A 150 -6.90 -5.23 -13.00
CA GLU A 150 -6.28 -5.13 -14.33
C GLU A 150 -6.84 -6.12 -15.36
N ILE A 151 -7.46 -7.20 -14.90
CA ILE A 151 -8.00 -8.26 -15.76
C ILE A 151 -9.52 -8.35 -15.58
N PRO A 152 -10.32 -7.99 -16.59
CA PRO A 152 -11.77 -8.18 -16.53
C PRO A 152 -12.13 -9.65 -16.32
N TYR A 153 -13.08 -9.92 -15.44
CA TYR A 153 -13.55 -11.27 -15.16
C TYR A 153 -15.06 -11.41 -15.33
N ASP A 154 -15.48 -12.64 -15.63
CA ASP A 154 -16.89 -13.04 -15.71
C ASP A 154 -17.23 -13.91 -14.50
N ILE A 155 -18.14 -13.41 -13.64
CA ILE A 155 -18.55 -14.13 -12.43
C ILE A 155 -19.11 -15.53 -12.73
N LYS A 156 -19.76 -15.73 -13.88
CA LYS A 156 -20.28 -17.06 -14.27
C LYS A 156 -19.14 -18.05 -14.51
N LYS A 157 -18.03 -17.59 -15.11
CA LYS A 157 -16.83 -18.42 -15.31
C LYS A 157 -16.15 -18.72 -13.98
N VAL A 158 -16.12 -17.78 -13.06
CA VAL A 158 -15.60 -17.98 -11.69
C VAL A 158 -16.42 -19.06 -10.97
N CYS A 159 -17.75 -18.93 -10.96
CA CYS A 159 -18.64 -19.92 -10.35
C CYS A 159 -18.46 -21.32 -10.99
N ALA A 160 -18.39 -21.40 -12.32
CA ALA A 160 -18.18 -22.68 -13.03
C ALA A 160 -16.83 -23.33 -12.66
N ALA A 161 -15.77 -22.53 -12.49
CA ALA A 161 -14.46 -23.03 -12.03
C ALA A 161 -14.54 -23.60 -10.61
N ILE A 162 -15.23 -22.93 -9.70
CA ILE A 162 -15.45 -23.39 -8.32
C ILE A 162 -16.24 -24.69 -8.31
N GLU A 163 -17.33 -24.78 -9.06
CA GLU A 163 -18.15 -26.00 -9.17
C GLU A 163 -17.34 -27.18 -9.73
N LYS A 164 -16.54 -26.96 -10.77
CA LYS A 164 -15.66 -27.97 -11.36
C LYS A 164 -14.68 -28.53 -10.33
N ARG A 165 -14.09 -27.68 -9.51
CA ARG A 165 -13.16 -28.11 -8.44
C ARG A 165 -13.87 -28.91 -7.36
N ASN A 166 -15.04 -28.43 -6.91
CA ASN A 166 -15.84 -29.12 -5.91
C ASN A 166 -16.21 -30.54 -6.38
N LYS A 167 -16.62 -30.70 -7.64
CA LYS A 167 -16.92 -32.01 -8.23
C LYS A 167 -15.70 -32.92 -8.30
N ALA A 168 -14.49 -32.35 -8.44
CA ALA A 168 -13.23 -33.12 -8.45
C ALA A 168 -12.71 -33.43 -7.03
N GLY A 169 -13.49 -33.16 -5.98
CA GLY A 169 -13.08 -33.36 -4.57
C GLY A 169 -12.00 -32.41 -4.08
N LYS A 170 -11.63 -31.41 -4.89
CA LYS A 170 -10.68 -30.36 -4.52
C LYS A 170 -11.47 -29.16 -4.00
N ARG A 171 -11.12 -28.71 -2.83
CA ARG A 171 -11.79 -27.56 -2.16
C ARG A 171 -11.09 -26.27 -2.52
N SER A 172 -11.86 -25.22 -2.78
CA SER A 172 -11.35 -24.00 -3.40
C SER A 172 -11.15 -22.88 -2.39
N VAL A 173 -10.06 -22.13 -2.55
CA VAL A 173 -9.86 -20.82 -1.93
C VAL A 173 -9.76 -19.79 -3.06
N SER A 174 -10.65 -18.79 -3.05
CA SER A 174 -10.72 -17.74 -4.07
C SER A 174 -10.34 -16.40 -3.44
N TYR A 175 -9.61 -15.58 -4.19
CA TYR A 175 -9.14 -14.28 -3.72
C TYR A 175 -9.62 -13.17 -4.62
N THR A 176 -10.02 -12.05 -4.02
CA THR A 176 -10.42 -10.83 -4.73
C THR A 176 -9.65 -9.62 -4.19
N HIS A 177 -9.47 -8.66 -5.08
CA HIS A 177 -9.07 -7.31 -4.70
C HIS A 177 -10.31 -6.52 -4.27
#